data_c5bc86840d5743d2984cef73e0fc8009
#
_entry.id   c5bc86840d5743d2984cef73e0fc8009
#
_cell.length_a   1.000
_cell.length_b   1.000
_cell.length_c   1.000
_cell.angle_alpha   90.00
_cell.angle_beta   90.00
_cell.angle_gamma   90.00
#
_symmetry.space_group_name_H-M   'P 1'
#
loop_
_entity.id
_entity.type
_entity.pdbx_description
1 polymer ?
#
loop_
_entity_poly.entity_id
_entity_poly.type
_entity_poly.pdbx_seq_one_letter_code
_entity_poly.pdbx_strand_id
1 'polypeptide(L)'
;MRKAALAAFASAALTLGGCAGDADTTGLSGATWQVVALYTDPGTPGGLPADAAGRASLRIAGDSMNAMTGCAPLRAKVEQTSERLTLVDVEVADADGCIGGSRYVHDTLTSLLTPGAAFDVRKLNDKEATLTVVSDAIDRPSIRVMAL
;
A
#
# COMPACT_ATOMS: atom_id res chain seq x y z
N MET A 1 19.97 27.53 -71.81
CA MET A 1 20.75 26.58 -71.08
C MET A 1 21.00 27.15 -69.64
N ARG A 2 20.17 26.86 -68.71
CA ARG A 2 20.44 27.17 -67.28
C ARG A 2 19.85 26.05 -66.44
N LYS A 3 20.73 25.27 -65.84
CA LYS A 3 20.42 24.16 -64.95
C LYS A 3 20.08 24.75 -63.59
N ALA A 4 18.85 24.60 -63.14
CA ALA A 4 18.45 24.92 -61.78
C ALA A 4 18.63 23.69 -60.91
N ALA A 5 19.48 23.77 -59.89
CA ALA A 5 19.68 22.77 -58.89
C ALA A 5 18.64 23.00 -57.77
N LEU A 6 17.79 22.03 -57.58
CA LEU A 6 16.87 21.98 -56.43
C LEU A 6 17.61 21.39 -55.23
N ALA A 7 17.84 22.21 -54.21
CA ALA A 7 18.35 21.76 -52.95
C ALA A 7 17.14 21.24 -52.09
N ALA A 8 17.15 19.95 -51.80
CA ALA A 8 16.20 19.35 -50.90
C ALA A 8 16.66 19.59 -49.43
N PHE A 9 15.91 20.37 -48.69
CA PHE A 9 16.10 20.50 -47.26
C PHE A 9 15.41 19.29 -46.54
N ALA A 10 16.22 18.40 -46.03
CA ALA A 10 15.75 17.35 -45.16
C ALA A 10 15.58 17.93 -43.74
N SER A 11 14.36 18.17 -43.35
CA SER A 11 14.01 18.54 -41.95
C SER A 11 14.03 17.28 -41.08
N ALA A 12 15.08 17.13 -40.29
CA ALA A 12 15.16 16.13 -39.26
C ALA A 12 14.27 16.56 -38.07
N ALA A 13 13.10 15.97 -37.95
CA ALA A 13 12.26 16.09 -36.75
C ALA A 13 12.88 15.25 -35.63
N LEU A 14 13.55 15.90 -34.68
CA LEU A 14 13.90 15.29 -33.40
C LEU A 14 12.59 15.11 -32.58
N THR A 15 12.05 13.92 -32.60
CA THR A 15 11.06 13.51 -31.61
C THR A 15 11.79 13.28 -30.27
N LEU A 16 11.76 14.27 -29.40
CA LEU A 16 12.03 14.06 -27.98
C LEU A 16 10.94 13.13 -27.46
N GLY A 17 11.22 11.85 -27.44
CA GLY A 17 10.45 10.87 -26.69
C GLY A 17 10.59 11.21 -25.22
N GLY A 18 9.68 12.01 -24.69
CA GLY A 18 9.52 12.17 -23.26
C GLY A 18 9.12 10.82 -22.69
N CYS A 19 10.05 10.15 -22.01
CA CYS A 19 9.69 9.14 -21.04
C CYS A 19 8.97 9.85 -19.90
N ALA A 20 7.69 10.11 -20.08
CA ALA A 20 6.77 10.30 -18.98
C ALA A 20 6.62 8.91 -18.34
N GLY A 21 7.57 8.55 -17.51
CA GLY A 21 7.37 7.54 -16.50
C GLY A 21 6.38 8.12 -15.52
N ASP A 22 5.10 8.06 -15.85
CA ASP A 22 4.06 8.07 -14.85
C ASP A 22 4.29 6.80 -14.03
N ALA A 23 5.14 6.91 -13.03
CA ALA A 23 5.02 6.06 -11.87
C ALA A 23 3.64 6.42 -11.32
N ASP A 24 2.63 5.66 -11.75
CA ASP A 24 1.32 5.62 -11.11
C ASP A 24 1.56 5.27 -9.64
N THR A 25 1.82 6.28 -8.84
CA THR A 25 1.80 6.21 -7.39
C THR A 25 0.35 6.22 -6.93
N THR A 26 -0.48 5.48 -7.65
CA THR A 26 -1.86 5.23 -7.30
C THR A 26 -1.88 4.20 -6.18
N GLY A 27 -2.54 4.54 -5.10
CA GLY A 27 -2.62 3.69 -3.94
C GLY A 27 -1.34 3.68 -3.08
N LEU A 28 -0.96 2.50 -2.60
CA LEU A 28 0.14 2.28 -1.64
C LEU A 28 1.41 1.71 -2.28
N SER A 29 1.45 1.58 -3.60
CA SER A 29 2.59 0.98 -4.31
C SER A 29 3.88 1.77 -4.17
N GLY A 30 5.01 1.06 -4.13
CA GLY A 30 6.37 1.62 -4.25
C GLY A 30 7.01 2.07 -2.93
N ALA A 31 6.24 2.36 -1.88
CA ALA A 31 6.76 2.71 -0.56
C ALA A 31 6.64 1.55 0.43
N THR A 32 7.42 1.61 1.49
CA THR A 32 7.18 0.83 2.70
C THR A 32 6.36 1.67 3.66
N TRP A 33 5.25 1.13 4.10
CA TRP A 33 4.29 1.80 4.97
C TRP A 33 4.35 1.18 6.35
N GLN A 34 4.66 1.99 7.35
CA GLN A 34 4.61 1.58 8.75
C GLN A 34 3.20 1.73 9.28
N VAL A 35 2.69 0.71 9.97
CA VAL A 35 1.41 0.79 10.69
C VAL A 35 1.62 1.65 11.94
N VAL A 36 0.82 2.70 12.11
CA VAL A 36 0.93 3.64 13.23
C VAL A 36 -0.30 3.69 14.11
N ALA A 37 -1.45 3.23 13.62
CA ALA A 37 -2.66 3.09 14.42
C ALA A 37 -3.59 2.01 13.85
N LEU A 38 -4.36 1.38 14.74
CA LEU A 38 -5.39 0.40 14.44
C LEU A 38 -6.68 0.84 15.15
N TYR A 39 -7.69 1.18 14.38
CA TYR A 39 -8.99 1.60 14.88
C TYR A 39 -9.97 0.45 14.66
N THR A 40 -10.22 -0.31 15.71
CA THR A 40 -11.12 -1.48 15.67
C THR A 40 -12.43 -1.24 16.41
N ASP A 41 -12.47 -0.23 17.26
CA ASP A 41 -13.61 0.15 18.09
C ASP A 41 -13.66 1.67 18.19
N PRO A 42 -14.81 2.33 17.92
CA PRO A 42 -14.93 3.79 17.97
C PRO A 42 -14.68 4.40 19.35
N GLY A 43 -14.83 3.63 20.42
CA GLY A 43 -14.59 4.08 21.79
C GLY A 43 -13.14 3.93 22.27
N THR A 44 -12.27 3.30 21.45
CA THR A 44 -10.89 2.95 21.87
C THR A 44 -9.86 3.75 21.09
N PRO A 45 -8.85 4.34 21.76
CA PRO A 45 -7.74 4.98 21.07
C PRO A 45 -7.02 3.99 20.13
N GLY A 46 -6.76 4.43 18.87
CA GLY A 46 -6.14 3.58 17.84
C GLY A 46 -4.63 3.46 17.93
N GLY A 47 -3.96 4.14 18.85
CA GLY A 47 -2.50 4.13 18.97
C GLY A 47 -1.97 2.73 19.31
N LEU A 48 -0.82 2.38 18.72
CA LEU A 48 -0.16 1.11 18.99
C LEU A 48 0.47 1.10 20.38
N PRO A 49 0.52 -0.08 21.04
CA PRO A 49 1.35 -0.26 22.24
C PRO A 49 2.81 0.11 21.98
N ALA A 50 3.48 0.68 22.98
CA ALA A 50 4.85 1.19 22.84
C ALA A 50 5.86 0.11 22.41
N ASP A 51 5.68 -1.13 22.87
CA ASP A 51 6.52 -2.28 22.52
C ASP A 51 6.24 -2.85 21.09
N ALA A 52 5.16 -2.39 20.45
CA ALA A 52 4.80 -2.74 19.08
C ALA A 52 5.11 -1.61 18.06
N ALA A 53 5.40 -0.41 18.54
CA ALA A 53 5.67 0.74 17.69
C ALA A 53 6.84 0.46 16.74
N GLY A 54 6.63 0.70 15.43
CA GLY A 54 7.65 0.47 14.41
C GLY A 54 7.83 -0.99 13.97
N ARG A 55 7.11 -1.94 14.56
CA ARG A 55 7.27 -3.37 14.25
C ARG A 55 6.35 -3.89 13.16
N ALA A 56 5.28 -3.18 12.86
CA ALA A 56 4.32 -3.57 11.84
C ALA A 56 4.45 -2.66 10.62
N SER A 57 4.53 -3.27 9.45
CA SER A 57 4.68 -2.55 8.18
C SER A 57 4.11 -3.35 7.03
N LEU A 58 3.86 -2.69 5.91
CA LEU A 58 3.47 -3.33 4.65
C LEU A 58 4.14 -2.65 3.46
N ARG A 59 4.35 -3.42 2.40
CA ARG A 59 4.85 -2.96 1.12
C ARG A 59 4.10 -3.68 0.01
N ILE A 60 3.62 -2.90 -0.96
CA ILE A 60 2.94 -3.44 -2.14
C ILE A 60 3.79 -3.20 -3.37
N ALA A 61 3.96 -4.24 -4.17
CA ALA A 61 4.66 -4.20 -5.45
C ALA A 61 3.88 -5.06 -6.46
N GLY A 62 3.28 -4.40 -7.45
CA GLY A 62 2.40 -5.07 -8.41
C GLY A 62 1.19 -5.70 -7.73
N ASP A 63 1.03 -6.99 -7.89
CA ASP A 63 -0.04 -7.81 -7.31
C ASP A 63 0.35 -8.52 -6.00
N SER A 64 1.48 -8.13 -5.39
CA SER A 64 2.02 -8.76 -4.20
C SER A 64 2.14 -7.77 -3.05
N MET A 65 1.72 -8.18 -1.87
CA MET A 65 1.93 -7.47 -0.62
C MET A 65 2.79 -8.30 0.33
N ASN A 66 3.82 -7.69 0.87
CA ASN A 66 4.62 -8.23 1.97
C ASN A 66 4.41 -7.34 3.19
N ALA A 67 4.09 -7.95 4.31
CA ALA A 67 3.86 -7.24 5.56
C ALA A 67 4.59 -7.90 6.73
N MET A 68 4.89 -7.11 7.74
CA MET A 68 5.26 -7.55 9.09
C MET A 68 4.12 -7.16 10.03
N THR A 69 3.64 -8.12 10.76
CA THR A 69 2.48 -7.93 11.66
C THR A 69 2.86 -7.51 13.08
N GLY A 70 4.15 -7.31 13.32
CA GLY A 70 4.71 -7.13 14.66
C GLY A 70 5.31 -8.40 15.25
N CYS A 71 4.82 -9.57 14.84
CA CYS A 71 5.29 -10.89 15.28
C CYS A 71 5.83 -11.75 14.14
N ALA A 72 5.18 -11.71 12.99
CA ALA A 72 5.45 -12.63 11.89
C ALA A 72 5.28 -11.95 10.54
N PRO A 73 5.99 -12.42 9.51
CA PRO A 73 5.75 -12.00 8.14
C PRO A 73 4.39 -12.52 7.65
N LEU A 74 3.74 -11.66 6.87
CA LEU A 74 2.52 -11.96 6.13
C LEU A 74 2.77 -11.68 4.65
N ARG A 75 2.33 -12.57 3.80
CA ARG A 75 2.35 -12.39 2.34
C ARG A 75 0.94 -12.47 1.81
N ALA A 76 0.61 -11.62 0.88
CA ALA A 76 -0.69 -11.66 0.24
C ALA A 76 -0.57 -11.40 -1.26
N LYS A 77 -1.46 -12.03 -2.02
CA LYS A 77 -1.77 -11.62 -3.38
C LYS A 77 -2.86 -10.56 -3.30
N VAL A 78 -2.68 -9.46 -4.02
CA VAL A 78 -3.57 -8.31 -3.93
C VAL A 78 -3.98 -7.80 -5.30
N GLU A 79 -5.15 -7.20 -5.34
CA GLU A 79 -5.62 -6.35 -6.43
C GLU A 79 -5.77 -4.93 -5.89
N GLN A 80 -5.22 -3.94 -6.59
CA GLN A 80 -5.30 -2.55 -6.13
C GLN A 80 -5.68 -1.59 -7.24
N THR A 81 -6.38 -0.54 -6.83
CA THR A 81 -6.63 0.68 -7.57
C THR A 81 -6.14 1.87 -6.72
N SER A 82 -6.34 3.10 -7.20
CA SER A 82 -6.01 4.30 -6.42
C SER A 82 -6.79 4.40 -5.09
N GLU A 83 -7.95 3.77 -5.01
CA GLU A 83 -8.90 3.93 -3.89
C GLU A 83 -9.28 2.61 -3.22
N ARG A 84 -8.84 1.47 -3.75
CA ARG A 84 -9.22 0.16 -3.24
C ARG A 84 -8.04 -0.80 -3.20
N LEU A 85 -7.92 -1.53 -2.11
CA LEU A 85 -7.02 -2.68 -1.95
C LEU A 85 -7.86 -3.90 -1.60
N THR A 86 -7.73 -4.97 -2.37
CA THR A 86 -8.41 -6.25 -2.11
C THR A 86 -7.37 -7.34 -1.95
N LEU A 87 -7.48 -8.12 -0.87
CA LEU A 87 -6.61 -9.27 -0.64
C LEU A 87 -7.25 -10.50 -1.28
N VAL A 88 -6.56 -11.12 -2.23
CA VAL A 88 -7.04 -12.31 -2.95
C VAL A 88 -6.66 -13.57 -2.17
N ASP A 89 -5.40 -13.63 -1.74
CA ASP A 89 -4.85 -14.75 -0.98
C ASP A 89 -3.94 -14.22 0.11
N VAL A 90 -3.86 -14.89 1.26
CA VAL A 90 -3.08 -14.45 2.41
C VAL A 90 -2.40 -15.65 3.09
N GLU A 91 -1.10 -15.54 3.28
CA GLU A 91 -0.30 -16.48 4.06
C GLU A 91 0.35 -15.75 5.23
N VAL A 92 0.15 -16.26 6.43
CA VAL A 92 0.76 -15.74 7.66
C VAL A 92 1.70 -16.79 8.20
N ALA A 93 2.95 -16.40 8.47
CA ALA A 93 3.89 -17.31 9.13
C ALA A 93 3.55 -17.46 10.62
N ASP A 94 4.12 -18.48 11.23
CA ASP A 94 3.92 -18.75 12.65
C ASP A 94 4.45 -17.61 13.52
N ALA A 95 3.71 -17.28 14.56
CA ALA A 95 4.00 -16.22 15.52
C ALA A 95 4.24 -16.75 16.93
N ASP A 96 4.74 -18.00 17.04
CA ASP A 96 5.04 -18.62 18.32
C ASP A 96 6.02 -17.80 19.16
N GLY A 97 5.76 -17.71 20.44
CA GLY A 97 6.57 -16.94 21.38
C GLY A 97 6.38 -15.42 21.34
N CYS A 98 5.55 -14.90 20.46
CA CYS A 98 5.21 -13.48 20.43
C CYS A 98 4.21 -13.12 21.55
N ILE A 99 4.53 -12.08 22.31
CA ILE A 99 3.76 -11.66 23.50
C ILE A 99 3.57 -10.14 23.51
N GLY A 100 2.77 -9.63 24.43
CA GLY A 100 2.59 -8.21 24.71
C GLY A 100 1.88 -7.45 23.59
N GLY A 101 2.26 -6.21 23.42
CA GLY A 101 1.65 -5.33 22.42
C GLY A 101 1.91 -5.77 20.99
N SER A 102 3.06 -6.37 20.71
CA SER A 102 3.35 -6.96 19.39
C SER A 102 2.39 -8.09 19.06
N ARG A 103 2.02 -8.91 20.05
CA ARG A 103 1.01 -9.97 19.89
C ARG A 103 -0.37 -9.37 19.61
N TYR A 104 -0.75 -8.36 20.35
CA TYR A 104 -2.02 -7.65 20.11
C TYR A 104 -2.09 -7.09 18.68
N VAL A 105 -1.03 -6.43 18.21
CA VAL A 105 -0.97 -5.89 16.84
C VAL A 105 -1.02 -6.99 15.80
N HIS A 106 -0.29 -8.10 16.02
CA HIS A 106 -0.34 -9.27 15.15
C HIS A 106 -1.76 -9.83 15.02
N ASP A 107 -2.40 -10.11 16.14
CA ASP A 107 -3.75 -10.71 16.17
C ASP A 107 -4.77 -9.76 15.52
N THR A 108 -4.66 -8.46 15.76
CA THR A 108 -5.53 -7.46 15.15
C THR A 108 -5.31 -7.39 13.63
N LEU A 109 -4.07 -7.26 13.16
CA LEU A 109 -3.78 -7.20 11.73
C LEU A 109 -4.20 -8.47 11.00
N THR A 110 -3.93 -9.64 11.54
CA THR A 110 -4.31 -10.91 10.92
C THR A 110 -5.82 -11.14 10.91
N SER A 111 -6.56 -10.57 11.84
CA SER A 111 -8.02 -10.58 11.81
C SER A 111 -8.61 -9.68 10.71
N LEU A 112 -7.92 -8.61 10.34
CA LEU A 112 -8.34 -7.68 9.29
C LEU A 112 -7.82 -8.08 7.90
N LEU A 113 -6.58 -8.54 7.83
CA LEU A 113 -5.91 -8.91 6.58
C LEU A 113 -6.18 -10.38 6.22
N THR A 114 -7.41 -10.70 5.90
CA THR A 114 -7.87 -12.05 5.55
C THR A 114 -8.12 -12.18 4.06
N PRO A 115 -8.12 -13.41 3.49
CA PRO A 115 -8.49 -13.63 2.10
C PRO A 115 -9.88 -13.06 1.80
N GLY A 116 -9.99 -12.30 0.71
CA GLY A 116 -11.23 -11.63 0.30
C GLY A 116 -11.50 -10.29 1.00
N ALA A 117 -10.71 -9.89 1.99
CA ALA A 117 -10.87 -8.59 2.63
C ALA A 117 -10.56 -7.47 1.64
N ALA A 118 -11.42 -6.46 1.65
CA ALA A 118 -11.25 -5.25 0.84
C ALA A 118 -11.17 -4.02 1.74
N PHE A 119 -10.36 -3.07 1.32
CA PHE A 119 -10.14 -1.82 2.03
C PHE A 119 -10.33 -0.63 1.10
N ASP A 120 -11.06 0.37 1.55
CA ASP A 120 -11.01 1.70 0.96
C ASP A 120 -9.69 2.37 1.37
N VAL A 121 -8.90 2.79 0.38
CA VAL A 121 -7.62 3.45 0.58
C VAL A 121 -7.80 4.94 0.41
N ARG A 122 -7.49 5.70 1.45
CA ARG A 122 -7.52 7.15 1.44
C ARG A 122 -6.15 7.70 1.80
N LYS A 123 -5.48 8.34 0.86
CA LYS A 123 -4.28 9.13 1.14
C LYS A 123 -4.69 10.43 1.83
N LEU A 124 -4.08 10.72 2.96
CA LEU A 124 -4.23 11.97 3.69
C LEU A 124 -3.20 13.00 3.18
N ASN A 125 -2.03 12.53 2.81
CA ASN A 125 -0.94 13.25 2.15
C ASN A 125 0.03 12.26 1.51
N ASP A 126 1.17 12.69 1.00
CA ASP A 126 2.16 11.85 0.33
C ASP A 126 2.80 10.77 1.23
N LYS A 127 2.73 10.97 2.53
CA LYS A 127 3.36 10.11 3.53
C LYS A 127 2.36 9.42 4.46
N GLU A 128 1.09 9.63 4.29
CA GLU A 128 0.09 9.12 5.22
C GLU A 128 -1.16 8.65 4.49
N ALA A 129 -1.64 7.49 4.88
CA ALA A 129 -2.86 6.89 4.34
C ALA A 129 -3.65 6.13 5.41
N THR A 130 -4.93 5.94 5.13
CA THR A 130 -5.83 5.10 5.92
C THR A 130 -6.42 4.02 5.02
N LEU A 131 -6.43 2.79 5.53
CA LEU A 131 -7.12 1.64 4.92
C LEU A 131 -8.33 1.34 5.80
N THR A 132 -9.52 1.53 5.27
CA THR A 132 -10.78 1.26 5.99
C THR A 132 -11.43 0.02 5.43
N VAL A 133 -11.78 -0.94 6.29
CA VAL A 133 -12.46 -2.18 5.89
C VAL A 133 -13.76 -1.86 5.16
N VAL A 134 -13.96 -2.49 4.01
CA VAL A 134 -15.22 -2.39 3.25
C VAL A 134 -16.22 -3.35 3.86
N SER A 135 -17.26 -2.81 4.47
CA SER A 135 -18.37 -3.55 5.05
C SER A 135 -19.62 -2.68 5.16
N ASP A 136 -20.77 -3.30 5.40
CA ASP A 136 -22.04 -2.59 5.64
C ASP A 136 -22.17 -2.07 7.09
N ALA A 137 -21.18 -2.35 7.96
CA ALA A 137 -21.20 -1.89 9.33
C ALA A 137 -21.00 -0.36 9.40
N ILE A 138 -21.64 0.28 10.39
CA ILE A 138 -21.49 1.71 10.65
C ILE A 138 -20.07 2.00 11.12
N ASP A 139 -19.58 1.19 12.07
CA ASP A 139 -18.24 1.28 12.61
C ASP A 139 -17.32 0.31 11.86
N ARG A 140 -16.54 0.85 10.94
CA ARG A 140 -15.63 0.07 10.11
C ARG A 140 -14.20 0.19 10.65
N PRO A 141 -13.54 -0.94 10.94
CA PRO A 141 -12.14 -0.93 11.32
C PRO A 141 -11.27 -0.25 10.28
N SER A 142 -10.21 0.41 10.73
CA SER A 142 -9.24 1.03 9.84
C SER A 142 -7.81 0.91 10.35
N ILE A 143 -6.89 0.90 9.40
CA ILE A 143 -5.44 0.85 9.61
C ILE A 143 -4.86 2.17 9.12
N ARG A 144 -4.18 2.89 9.98
CA ARG A 144 -3.44 4.10 9.58
C ARG A 144 -1.98 3.75 9.36
N VAL A 145 -1.44 4.20 8.24
CA VAL A 145 -0.07 3.91 7.82
C VAL A 145 0.68 5.16 7.44
N MET A 146 1.98 5.16 7.68
CA MET A 146 2.90 6.23 7.28
C MET A 146 4.03 5.67 6.42
N ALA A 147 4.37 6.37 5.34
CA ALA A 147 5.51 6.02 4.49
C ALA A 147 6.83 6.29 5.21
N LEU A 148 7.75 5.33 5.09
CA LEU A 148 9.12 5.43 5.59
C LEU A 148 10.04 6.10 4.58
#